data_7e0ce6ae74a7a33171c38539733a3211
#
_entry.id   7e0ce6ae74a7a33171c38539733a3211
#
_cell.length_a   1.000
_cell.length_b   1.000
_cell.length_c   1.000
_cell.angle_alpha   90.00
_cell.angle_beta   90.00
_cell.angle_gamma   90.00
#
_symmetry.space_group_name_H-M   'P 1'
#
loop_
_entity.id
_entity.type
_entity.pdbx_description
1 polymer ?
#
loop_
_entity_poly.entity_id
_entity_poly.type
_entity_poly.pdbx_seq_one_letter_code
_entity_poly.pdbx_strand_id
1 'polypeptide(L)'
;PSAAVSSASTAPGALAAPSASSAPTAPAEPAAPTSPAGPSTPDTAAPDSSAAPAAPTDYREWRPEGTHPRDVLDRAEKDPEAKAQVIEVARAICDVESPLTRHRLVVKVCRTFGLSRTAKSREERVRRVLGETFAYIDADDFVWRTYDASLLPVSYRRGALDHVDAIEEIHPRELVALMADVRARAHEWDSADELYQRALRRLSAKRRRLGARGILPALETALKEAEQEGAE
;
A
#
# COMPACT_ATOMS: atom_id res chain seq x y z
N PRO A 1 47.66 25.70 32.27
CA PRO A 1 48.20 24.54 32.91
C PRO A 1 47.33 23.33 32.55
N SER A 2 47.75 22.47 31.69
CA SER A 2 48.70 21.36 31.83
C SER A 2 48.23 20.30 32.80
N ALA A 3 47.96 19.13 32.24
CA ALA A 3 48.45 17.76 32.51
C ALA A 3 47.42 16.80 31.87
N ALA A 4 47.62 16.07 30.86
CA ALA A 4 48.48 14.94 30.48
C ALA A 4 48.66 13.89 31.58
N VAL A 5 48.32 12.67 31.27
CA VAL A 5 48.95 11.35 31.39
C VAL A 5 47.90 10.27 31.13
N SER A 6 48.04 9.44 30.18
CA SER A 6 48.97 8.36 29.83
C SER A 6 48.49 6.97 30.28
N SER A 7 48.34 6.11 29.27
CA SER A 7 48.81 4.71 29.12
C SER A 7 48.19 3.61 30.00
N ALA A 8 47.73 2.49 29.47
CA ALA A 8 48.34 1.29 28.99
C ALA A 8 47.24 0.24 28.77
N SER A 9 47.10 -0.39 27.63
CA SER A 9 47.80 -1.59 27.17
C SER A 9 47.64 -2.81 28.06
N THR A 10 46.90 -3.82 27.58
CA THR A 10 47.31 -5.24 27.60
C THR A 10 46.28 -6.11 26.86
N ALA A 11 46.63 -6.69 25.74
CA ALA A 11 46.20 -8.00 25.26
C ALA A 11 47.31 -9.00 25.68
N PRO A 12 47.26 -10.32 25.46
CA PRO A 12 46.36 -11.18 24.74
C PRO A 12 45.98 -12.47 25.50
N GLY A 13 45.08 -13.27 24.99
CA GLY A 13 44.84 -14.63 25.44
C GLY A 13 44.25 -15.49 24.33
N ALA A 14 45.08 -16.29 23.73
CA ALA A 14 44.80 -17.19 22.64
C ALA A 14 44.42 -18.60 23.14
N LEU A 15 43.84 -19.39 22.20
CA LEU A 15 43.83 -20.84 22.09
C LEU A 15 42.80 -21.66 22.91
N ALA A 16 41.83 -22.28 22.20
CA ALA A 16 41.83 -23.73 22.00
C ALA A 16 40.65 -24.20 21.17
N ALA A 17 40.88 -24.78 20.03
CA ALA A 17 40.06 -25.83 19.44
C ALA A 17 40.57 -27.20 19.97
N PRO A 18 39.72 -28.25 20.01
CA PRO A 18 39.89 -29.39 19.13
C PRO A 18 38.53 -29.90 18.58
N SER A 19 38.42 -30.21 17.30
CA SER A 19 38.80 -31.47 16.63
C SER A 19 37.97 -32.72 17.00
N ALA A 20 37.50 -33.31 15.94
CA ALA A 20 37.24 -34.71 15.60
C ALA A 20 35.75 -35.11 15.60
N SER A 21 35.19 -35.30 14.42
CA SER A 21 35.31 -36.53 13.59
C SER A 21 34.33 -37.64 14.01
N SER A 22 33.30 -37.88 13.17
CA SER A 22 32.90 -39.22 12.74
C SER A 22 31.75 -39.14 11.72
N ALA A 23 32.03 -39.40 10.49
CA ALA A 23 31.17 -40.13 9.55
C ALA A 23 31.72 -41.56 9.50
N PRO A 24 31.13 -42.56 8.90
CA PRO A 24 29.97 -42.67 8.02
C PRO A 24 29.03 -43.84 8.37
N THR A 25 27.85 -43.96 7.79
CA THR A 25 27.30 -45.23 7.38
C THR A 25 26.09 -45.01 6.43
N ALA A 26 26.28 -45.23 5.16
CA ALA A 26 25.28 -45.80 4.24
C ALA A 26 25.57 -47.31 4.17
N PRO A 27 24.75 -48.22 3.74
CA PRO A 27 23.72 -48.14 2.70
C PRO A 27 22.43 -48.94 3.00
N ALA A 28 21.37 -48.71 2.29
CA ALA A 28 20.44 -49.73 1.81
C ALA A 28 19.41 -49.17 0.83
N GLU A 29 19.65 -49.32 -0.45
CA GLU A 29 18.59 -49.59 -1.46
C GLU A 29 18.30 -51.09 -1.41
N PRO A 30 17.11 -51.64 -1.68
CA PRO A 30 16.30 -51.39 -2.84
C PRO A 30 14.79 -51.56 -2.62
N ALA A 31 13.99 -51.00 -3.45
CA ALA A 31 12.82 -51.64 -4.09
C ALA A 31 11.96 -50.64 -4.84
N ALA A 32 12.05 -50.64 -6.14
CA ALA A 32 10.92 -50.24 -6.95
C ALA A 32 9.82 -51.31 -6.83
N PRO A 33 8.55 -50.86 -6.71
CA PRO A 33 7.67 -51.28 -7.76
C PRO A 33 6.58 -50.27 -8.16
N THR A 34 6.13 -50.46 -9.39
CA THR A 34 4.81 -50.18 -9.93
C THR A 34 4.34 -48.72 -10.04
N SER A 35 4.47 -48.23 -11.25
CA SER A 35 3.59 -47.21 -11.85
C SER A 35 2.12 -47.51 -11.58
N PRO A 36 1.37 -46.54 -11.16
CA PRO A 36 0.01 -46.40 -11.59
C PRO A 36 -0.25 -45.07 -12.27
N ALA A 37 -0.96 -45.16 -13.37
CA ALA A 37 -1.87 -44.22 -13.98
C ALA A 37 -1.52 -42.71 -13.85
N GLY A 38 -1.27 -42.08 -14.99
CA GLY A 38 -1.04 -40.66 -15.14
C GLY A 38 -2.11 -39.81 -14.43
N PRO A 39 -1.68 -38.76 -13.75
CA PRO A 39 -2.61 -37.73 -13.38
C PRO A 39 -3.00 -36.97 -14.64
N SER A 40 -4.29 -36.91 -14.88
CA SER A 40 -4.93 -35.97 -15.78
C SER A 40 -4.38 -34.61 -15.50
N THR A 41 -3.78 -33.97 -16.48
CA THR A 41 -3.44 -32.56 -16.47
C THR A 41 -4.68 -31.78 -16.04
N PRO A 42 -4.63 -31.00 -14.97
CA PRO A 42 -5.67 -29.99 -14.75
C PRO A 42 -5.58 -29.03 -15.94
N ASP A 43 -6.67 -29.00 -16.67
CA ASP A 43 -6.99 -28.00 -17.67
C ASP A 43 -6.64 -26.62 -17.06
N THR A 44 -5.53 -26.04 -17.53
CA THR A 44 -5.16 -24.68 -17.16
C THR A 44 -6.15 -23.79 -17.88
N ALA A 45 -7.32 -23.62 -17.26
CA ALA A 45 -8.23 -22.56 -17.63
C ALA A 45 -7.45 -21.26 -17.50
N ALA A 46 -7.15 -20.67 -18.65
CA ALA A 46 -6.67 -19.30 -18.71
C ALA A 46 -7.61 -18.44 -17.83
N PRO A 47 -7.12 -17.55 -16.99
CA PRO A 47 -7.98 -16.67 -16.23
C PRO A 47 -8.81 -15.88 -17.25
N ASP A 48 -10.12 -16.17 -17.22
CA ASP A 48 -11.11 -15.47 -18.00
C ASP A 48 -11.01 -13.98 -17.62
N SER A 49 -10.40 -13.17 -18.50
CA SER A 49 -10.08 -11.75 -18.28
C SER A 49 -11.31 -10.86 -18.29
N SER A 50 -12.50 -11.45 -18.20
CA SER A 50 -13.79 -10.76 -18.11
C SER A 50 -14.30 -10.69 -16.66
N ALA A 51 -13.45 -10.29 -15.73
CA ALA A 51 -13.92 -9.98 -14.39
C ALA A 51 -14.76 -8.70 -14.44
N ALA A 52 -16.06 -8.85 -14.24
CA ALA A 52 -16.97 -7.70 -14.09
C ALA A 52 -16.39 -6.71 -13.06
N PRO A 53 -16.49 -5.39 -13.31
CA PRO A 53 -15.94 -4.39 -12.41
C PRO A 53 -16.50 -4.61 -11.00
N ALA A 54 -15.60 -4.61 -10.01
CA ALA A 54 -15.97 -4.82 -8.62
C ALA A 54 -17.00 -3.74 -8.19
N ALA A 55 -18.00 -4.14 -7.41
CA ALA A 55 -19.06 -3.23 -6.98
C ALA A 55 -18.48 -2.07 -6.15
N PRO A 56 -19.00 -0.83 -6.32
CA PRO A 56 -18.51 0.33 -5.58
C PRO A 56 -18.74 0.16 -4.08
N THR A 57 -17.74 0.55 -3.28
CA THR A 57 -17.77 0.52 -1.83
C THR A 57 -17.85 1.92 -1.24
N ASP A 58 -18.28 2.05 0.01
CA ASP A 58 -18.21 3.34 0.69
C ASP A 58 -16.80 3.54 1.25
N TYR A 59 -16.29 4.79 1.15
CA TYR A 59 -14.99 5.13 1.74
C TYR A 59 -15.05 4.97 3.25
N ARG A 60 -14.06 4.24 3.80
CA ARG A 60 -13.88 4.09 5.24
C ARG A 60 -12.61 4.79 5.66
N GLU A 61 -12.76 5.73 6.59
CA GLU A 61 -11.60 6.38 7.18
C GLU A 61 -11.12 5.57 8.38
N TRP A 62 -9.83 5.24 8.36
CA TRP A 62 -9.19 4.63 9.52
C TRP A 62 -9.12 5.63 10.69
N ARG A 63 -9.44 5.16 11.88
CA ARG A 63 -9.36 5.93 13.12
C ARG A 63 -8.59 5.14 14.17
N PRO A 64 -7.66 5.80 14.90
CA PRO A 64 -6.91 5.13 15.95
C PRO A 64 -7.84 4.69 17.08
N GLU A 65 -7.63 3.48 17.60
CA GLU A 65 -8.37 2.95 18.74
C GLU A 65 -7.84 3.47 20.09
N GLY A 66 -6.81 4.30 20.08
CA GLY A 66 -6.19 4.84 21.31
C GLY A 66 -5.24 5.98 21.02
N THR A 67 -4.57 6.44 22.07
CA THR A 67 -3.56 7.50 21.98
C THR A 67 -2.17 6.85 21.95
N HIS A 68 -1.41 7.10 20.92
CA HIS A 68 -0.02 6.65 20.82
C HIS A 68 0.93 7.74 21.30
N PRO A 69 1.88 7.42 22.19
CA PRO A 69 2.85 8.39 22.69
C PRO A 69 3.74 8.92 21.58
N ARG A 70 3.96 10.23 21.57
CA ARG A 70 4.74 10.91 20.53
C ARG A 70 6.21 10.49 20.50
N ASP A 71 6.78 10.18 21.66
CA ASP A 71 8.18 9.76 21.81
C ASP A 71 8.49 8.45 21.09
N VAL A 72 7.48 7.62 20.81
CA VAL A 72 7.62 6.40 20.00
C VAL A 72 8.14 6.74 18.60
N LEU A 73 7.55 7.76 17.93
CA LEU A 73 8.05 8.22 16.61
C LEU A 73 9.49 8.72 16.65
N ASP A 74 9.85 9.42 17.73
CA ASP A 74 11.19 9.99 17.85
C ASP A 74 12.25 8.90 18.11
N ARG A 75 11.87 7.75 18.72
CA ARG A 75 12.75 6.60 18.98
C ARG A 75 12.75 5.56 17.86
N ALA A 76 11.76 5.52 16.99
CA ALA A 76 11.51 4.44 16.03
C ALA A 76 12.67 4.11 15.07
N GLU A 77 13.60 5.04 14.83
CA GLU A 77 14.81 4.75 14.02
C GLU A 77 15.84 3.91 14.75
N LYS A 78 15.87 3.93 16.08
CA LYS A 78 16.91 3.31 16.92
C LYS A 78 16.36 2.19 17.79
N ASP A 79 15.08 2.19 18.05
CA ASP A 79 14.38 1.28 18.94
C ASP A 79 13.50 0.33 18.12
N PRO A 80 13.83 -0.97 18.07
CA PRO A 80 13.05 -1.95 17.29
C PRO A 80 11.60 -2.08 17.74
N GLU A 81 11.32 -1.91 19.04
CA GLU A 81 9.96 -1.99 19.56
C GLU A 81 9.13 -0.78 19.10
N ALA A 82 9.69 0.43 19.24
CA ALA A 82 9.05 1.64 18.73
C ALA A 82 8.85 1.56 17.20
N LYS A 83 9.81 1.01 16.46
CA LYS A 83 9.68 0.76 15.02
C LYS A 83 8.52 -0.19 14.71
N ALA A 84 8.40 -1.29 15.46
CA ALA A 84 7.32 -2.25 15.28
C ALA A 84 5.94 -1.60 15.49
N GLN A 85 5.79 -0.77 16.52
CA GLN A 85 4.55 -0.04 16.78
C GLN A 85 4.18 0.92 15.62
N VAL A 86 5.15 1.64 15.06
CA VAL A 86 4.92 2.54 13.91
C VAL A 86 4.49 1.74 12.68
N ILE A 87 5.10 0.58 12.43
CA ILE A 87 4.77 -0.30 11.32
C ILE A 87 3.37 -0.89 11.51
N GLU A 88 3.00 -1.29 12.72
CA GLU A 88 1.68 -1.83 13.04
C GLU A 88 0.57 -0.81 12.75
N VAL A 89 0.74 0.44 13.23
CA VAL A 89 -0.19 1.54 12.92
C VAL A 89 -0.30 1.78 11.41
N ALA A 90 0.82 1.79 10.71
CA ALA A 90 0.82 2.00 9.27
C ALA A 90 0.11 0.87 8.51
N ARG A 91 0.26 -0.40 8.96
CA ARG A 91 -0.48 -1.55 8.42
C ARG A 91 -1.97 -1.43 8.65
N ALA A 92 -2.38 -1.07 9.87
CA ALA A 92 -3.80 -0.87 10.19
C ALA A 92 -4.45 0.22 9.32
N ILE A 93 -3.71 1.31 9.02
CA ILE A 93 -4.17 2.34 8.08
C ILE A 93 -4.32 1.75 6.66
N CYS A 94 -3.32 1.00 6.18
CA CYS A 94 -3.36 0.38 4.85
C CYS A 94 -4.47 -0.65 4.72
N ASP A 95 -4.76 -1.42 5.78
CA ASP A 95 -5.82 -2.42 5.78
C ASP A 95 -7.21 -1.82 5.54
N VAL A 96 -7.40 -0.55 5.93
CA VAL A 96 -8.70 0.14 5.81
C VAL A 96 -8.76 1.07 4.60
N GLU A 97 -7.66 1.79 4.29
CA GLU A 97 -7.67 2.90 3.33
C GLU A 97 -6.91 2.63 2.03
N SER A 98 -6.23 1.48 1.88
CA SER A 98 -5.53 1.16 0.63
C SER A 98 -6.50 1.04 -0.56
N PRO A 99 -6.11 1.57 -1.74
CA PRO A 99 -4.91 2.33 -2.03
C PRO A 99 -4.97 3.76 -1.49
N LEU A 100 -3.82 4.26 -0.97
CA LEU A 100 -3.67 5.65 -0.52
C LEU A 100 -2.28 6.16 -0.87
N THR A 101 -2.12 7.48 -1.08
CA THR A 101 -0.80 8.04 -1.37
C THR A 101 0.16 7.84 -0.20
N ARG A 102 1.44 7.62 -0.50
CA ARG A 102 2.49 7.48 0.52
C ARG A 102 2.55 8.71 1.44
N HIS A 103 2.36 9.91 0.89
CA HIS A 103 2.28 11.13 1.68
C HIS A 103 1.15 11.06 2.71
N ARG A 104 -0.06 10.68 2.29
CA ARG A 104 -1.22 10.55 3.17
C ARG A 104 -1.00 9.53 4.28
N LEU A 105 -0.42 8.37 3.95
CA LEU A 105 -0.05 7.36 4.95
C LEU A 105 0.84 7.95 6.03
N VAL A 106 1.93 8.63 5.63
CA VAL A 106 2.88 9.24 6.57
C VAL A 106 2.22 10.29 7.44
N VAL A 107 1.37 11.16 6.86
CA VAL A 107 0.63 12.18 7.61
C VAL A 107 -0.31 11.53 8.63
N LYS A 108 -1.03 10.46 8.25
CA LYS A 108 -1.92 9.73 9.18
C LYS A 108 -1.15 9.05 10.30
N VAL A 109 -0.04 8.39 10.00
CA VAL A 109 0.86 7.85 11.03
C VAL A 109 1.29 8.94 12.00
N CYS A 110 1.80 10.07 11.50
CA CYS A 110 2.20 11.17 12.35
C CYS A 110 1.06 11.69 13.25
N ARG A 111 -0.15 11.83 12.70
CA ARG A 111 -1.33 12.27 13.46
C ARG A 111 -1.71 11.29 14.57
N THR A 112 -1.59 9.99 14.32
CA THR A 112 -1.85 8.93 15.31
C THR A 112 -0.94 9.06 16.52
N PHE A 113 0.31 9.47 16.32
CA PHE A 113 1.26 9.74 17.39
C PHE A 113 1.19 11.20 17.92
N GLY A 114 0.03 11.84 17.79
CA GLY A 114 -0.26 13.14 18.42
C GLY A 114 0.37 14.36 17.75
N LEU A 115 0.78 14.24 16.47
CA LEU A 115 1.35 15.35 15.71
C LEU A 115 0.26 16.03 14.88
N SER A 116 -0.15 17.23 15.27
CA SER A 116 -1.13 18.05 14.52
C SER A 116 -0.55 18.64 13.22
N ARG A 117 0.75 18.87 13.19
CA ARG A 117 1.49 19.34 12.01
C ARG A 117 2.72 18.50 11.82
N THR A 118 2.96 18.10 10.59
CA THR A 118 4.09 17.24 10.23
C THR A 118 5.16 18.08 9.55
N ALA A 119 6.32 18.22 10.22
CA ALA A 119 7.49 18.83 9.60
C ALA A 119 8.10 17.86 8.58
N LYS A 120 8.60 18.36 7.46
CA LYS A 120 9.20 17.59 6.38
C LYS A 120 10.26 16.55 6.87
N SER A 121 11.09 16.97 7.82
CA SER A 121 12.10 16.09 8.43
C SER A 121 11.48 14.88 9.18
N ARG A 122 10.28 15.04 9.74
CA ARG A 122 9.55 13.94 10.38
C ARG A 122 8.92 13.01 9.36
N GLU A 123 8.35 13.56 8.29
CA GLU A 123 7.85 12.74 7.18
C GLU A 123 8.94 11.86 6.62
N GLU A 124 10.13 12.42 6.39
CA GLU A 124 11.30 11.68 5.92
C GLU A 124 11.73 10.59 6.91
N ARG A 125 11.67 10.88 8.23
CA ARG A 125 11.96 9.89 9.27
C ARG A 125 10.95 8.74 9.22
N VAL A 126 9.65 9.03 9.20
CA VAL A 126 8.63 7.99 9.12
C VAL A 126 8.79 7.16 7.85
N ARG A 127 9.08 7.78 6.71
CA ARG A 127 9.37 7.06 5.46
C ARG A 127 10.56 6.09 5.62
N ARG A 128 11.65 6.49 6.29
CA ARG A 128 12.77 5.60 6.56
C ARG A 128 12.42 4.47 7.51
N VAL A 129 11.64 4.75 8.55
CA VAL A 129 11.17 3.74 9.53
C VAL A 129 10.31 2.68 8.84
N LEU A 130 9.39 3.09 7.97
CA LEU A 130 8.55 2.18 7.20
C LEU A 130 9.39 1.35 6.22
N GLY A 131 10.43 1.96 5.60
CA GLY A 131 11.27 1.29 4.61
C GLY A 131 10.53 0.96 3.31
N GLU A 132 11.26 0.39 2.35
CA GLU A 132 10.71 0.04 1.02
C GLU A 132 9.93 -1.28 1.04
N THR A 133 10.17 -2.13 2.01
CA THR A 133 9.55 -3.47 2.12
C THR A 133 8.27 -3.50 2.94
N PHE A 134 7.84 -2.35 3.46
CA PHE A 134 6.67 -2.26 4.33
C PHE A 134 5.37 -2.66 3.63
N ALA A 135 5.18 -2.18 2.40
CA ALA A 135 4.01 -2.41 1.57
C ALA A 135 4.42 -2.27 0.09
N TYR A 136 3.55 -2.70 -0.81
CA TYR A 136 3.77 -2.44 -2.23
C TYR A 136 3.45 -0.97 -2.56
N ILE A 137 4.34 -0.31 -3.27
CA ILE A 137 4.18 1.07 -3.76
C ILE A 137 4.23 0.99 -5.28
N ASP A 138 3.20 1.50 -5.92
CA ASP A 138 3.11 1.52 -7.38
C ASP A 138 3.83 2.73 -8.01
N ALA A 139 3.76 2.83 -9.34
CA ALA A 139 4.42 3.90 -10.11
C ALA A 139 3.84 5.29 -9.81
N ASP A 140 2.60 5.37 -9.34
CA ASP A 140 1.90 6.61 -9.01
C ASP A 140 2.07 7.04 -7.54
N ASP A 141 3.01 6.39 -6.81
CA ASP A 141 3.29 6.63 -5.38
C ASP A 141 2.12 6.28 -4.44
N PHE A 142 1.25 5.35 -4.85
CA PHE A 142 0.21 4.80 -4.01
C PHE A 142 0.69 3.55 -3.27
N VAL A 143 0.27 3.44 -2.03
CA VAL A 143 0.57 2.32 -1.14
C VAL A 143 -0.59 1.34 -1.17
N TRP A 144 -0.27 0.08 -1.49
CA TRP A 144 -1.18 -1.04 -1.49
C TRP A 144 -0.88 -1.97 -0.32
N ARG A 145 -1.90 -2.63 0.19
CA ARG A 145 -1.74 -3.63 1.23
C ARG A 145 -0.73 -4.72 0.84
N THR A 146 -0.84 -5.23 -0.38
CA THR A 146 0.05 -6.23 -0.97
C THR A 146 0.21 -5.96 -2.47
N TYR A 147 1.24 -6.56 -3.09
CA TYR A 147 1.39 -6.53 -4.54
C TYR A 147 0.18 -7.15 -5.25
N ASP A 148 -0.31 -8.30 -4.79
CA ASP A 148 -1.46 -8.98 -5.37
C ASP A 148 -2.72 -8.09 -5.33
N ALA A 149 -2.92 -7.32 -4.26
CA ALA A 149 -4.03 -6.36 -4.18
C ALA A 149 -3.95 -5.29 -5.26
N SER A 150 -2.76 -4.89 -5.70
CA SER A 150 -2.57 -3.92 -6.78
C SER A 150 -2.93 -4.47 -8.16
N LEU A 151 -2.94 -5.79 -8.33
CA LEU A 151 -3.26 -6.45 -9.59
C LEU A 151 -4.76 -6.71 -9.76
N LEU A 152 -5.52 -6.70 -8.67
CA LEU A 152 -6.96 -6.95 -8.72
C LEU A 152 -7.72 -5.80 -9.39
N PRO A 153 -8.89 -6.07 -9.98
CA PRO A 153 -9.79 -5.03 -10.44
C PRO A 153 -10.13 -4.06 -9.31
N VAL A 154 -9.94 -2.77 -9.56
CA VAL A 154 -10.21 -1.73 -8.57
C VAL A 154 -11.64 -1.25 -8.72
N SER A 155 -12.39 -1.20 -7.62
CA SER A 155 -13.64 -0.45 -7.55
C SER A 155 -13.41 0.93 -6.96
N TYR A 156 -14.26 1.89 -7.32
CA TYR A 156 -14.18 3.21 -6.70
C TYR A 156 -14.85 3.23 -5.33
N ARG A 157 -14.37 4.12 -4.46
CA ARG A 157 -14.91 4.35 -3.12
C ARG A 157 -15.79 5.59 -3.12
N ARG A 158 -17.10 5.41 -2.82
CA ARG A 158 -18.05 6.53 -2.70
C ARG A 158 -17.66 7.44 -1.55
N GLY A 159 -17.83 8.74 -1.73
CA GLY A 159 -17.52 9.73 -0.71
C GLY A 159 -16.01 9.94 -0.48
N ALA A 160 -15.12 9.29 -1.26
CA ALA A 160 -13.67 9.39 -1.05
C ALA A 160 -13.18 10.84 -1.02
N LEU A 161 -13.69 11.70 -1.90
CA LEU A 161 -13.29 13.11 -1.99
C LEU A 161 -13.71 13.96 -0.76
N ASP A 162 -14.58 13.44 0.10
CA ASP A 162 -14.93 14.12 1.36
C ASP A 162 -13.88 13.91 2.46
N HIS A 163 -12.98 12.94 2.26
CA HIS A 163 -11.98 12.48 3.22
C HIS A 163 -10.53 12.74 2.77
N VAL A 164 -10.33 13.09 1.49
CA VAL A 164 -9.04 13.47 0.94
C VAL A 164 -9.00 14.99 0.67
N ASP A 165 -7.81 15.57 0.64
CA ASP A 165 -7.64 17.00 0.43
C ASP A 165 -7.75 17.36 -1.06
N ALA A 166 -7.34 16.46 -1.94
CA ALA A 166 -7.32 16.65 -3.39
C ALA A 166 -7.70 15.37 -4.14
N ILE A 167 -8.18 15.51 -5.39
CA ILE A 167 -8.57 14.36 -6.22
C ILE A 167 -7.37 13.48 -6.57
N GLU A 168 -6.18 14.05 -6.63
CA GLU A 168 -4.91 13.35 -6.87
C GLU A 168 -4.55 12.36 -5.75
N GLU A 169 -5.25 12.41 -4.61
CA GLU A 169 -5.14 11.41 -3.54
C GLU A 169 -6.04 10.19 -3.76
N ILE A 170 -6.89 10.20 -4.78
CA ILE A 170 -7.68 9.05 -5.24
C ILE A 170 -6.91 8.38 -6.35
N HIS A 171 -6.76 7.05 -6.26
CA HIS A 171 -5.99 6.29 -7.23
C HIS A 171 -6.59 6.42 -8.65
N PRO A 172 -5.80 6.62 -9.72
CA PRO A 172 -6.30 6.79 -11.09
C PRO A 172 -7.25 5.66 -11.51
N ARG A 173 -6.94 4.41 -11.23
CA ARG A 173 -7.81 3.25 -11.55
C ARG A 173 -9.17 3.31 -10.84
N GLU A 174 -9.28 3.93 -9.66
CA GLU A 174 -10.59 4.16 -9.03
C GLU A 174 -11.41 5.19 -9.82
N LEU A 175 -10.75 6.22 -10.37
CA LEU A 175 -11.42 7.21 -11.22
C LEU A 175 -11.86 6.61 -12.55
N VAL A 176 -11.06 5.74 -13.16
CA VAL A 176 -11.42 4.98 -14.36
C VAL A 176 -12.63 4.09 -14.08
N ALA A 177 -12.61 3.30 -13.02
CA ALA A 177 -13.74 2.45 -12.62
C ALA A 177 -15.02 3.26 -12.34
N LEU A 178 -14.88 4.44 -11.73
CA LEU A 178 -15.98 5.38 -11.53
C LEU A 178 -16.57 5.87 -12.85
N MET A 179 -15.71 6.30 -13.79
CA MET A 179 -16.17 6.82 -15.08
C MET A 179 -16.79 5.73 -15.93
N ALA A 180 -16.27 4.52 -15.91
CA ALA A 180 -16.86 3.34 -16.54
C ALA A 180 -18.27 3.06 -15.98
N ASP A 181 -18.44 3.07 -14.66
CA ASP A 181 -19.74 2.87 -14.01
C ASP A 181 -20.74 4.02 -14.29
N VAL A 182 -20.26 5.25 -14.36
CA VAL A 182 -21.09 6.40 -14.74
C VAL A 182 -21.52 6.29 -16.21
N ARG A 183 -20.59 5.93 -17.10
CA ARG A 183 -20.86 5.79 -18.54
C ARG A 183 -21.82 4.64 -18.85
N ALA A 184 -21.67 3.50 -18.21
CA ALA A 184 -22.55 2.35 -18.37
C ALA A 184 -24.02 2.63 -18.00
N ARG A 185 -24.27 3.66 -17.21
CA ARG A 185 -25.61 4.10 -16.79
C ARG A 185 -26.05 5.41 -17.42
N ALA A 186 -25.27 5.88 -18.40
CA ALA A 186 -25.56 7.10 -19.13
C ALA A 186 -26.52 6.83 -20.28
N HIS A 187 -27.26 7.85 -20.67
CA HIS A 187 -28.02 7.85 -21.91
C HIS A 187 -27.17 8.35 -23.06
N GLU A 188 -27.54 8.02 -24.29
CA GLU A 188 -26.78 8.44 -25.50
C GLU A 188 -26.66 9.96 -25.65
N TRP A 189 -27.64 10.70 -25.12
CA TRP A 189 -27.68 12.17 -25.17
C TRP A 189 -27.02 12.87 -23.98
N ASP A 190 -26.50 12.11 -23.00
CA ASP A 190 -25.82 12.71 -21.86
C ASP A 190 -24.50 13.38 -22.32
N SER A 191 -24.33 14.64 -21.98
CA SER A 191 -23.10 15.37 -22.25
C SER A 191 -21.97 14.93 -21.32
N ALA A 192 -20.72 15.17 -21.72
CA ALA A 192 -19.56 14.89 -20.87
C ALA A 192 -19.65 15.62 -19.53
N ASP A 193 -20.12 16.86 -19.51
CA ASP A 193 -20.31 17.63 -18.27
C ASP A 193 -21.30 16.95 -17.32
N GLU A 194 -22.38 16.35 -17.82
CA GLU A 194 -23.33 15.60 -16.98
C GLU A 194 -22.71 14.35 -16.40
N LEU A 195 -21.87 13.64 -17.17
CA LEU A 195 -21.10 12.50 -16.67
C LEU A 195 -20.16 12.92 -15.53
N TYR A 196 -19.40 14.01 -15.71
CA TYR A 196 -18.51 14.52 -14.68
C TYR A 196 -19.26 14.96 -13.43
N GLN A 197 -20.43 15.61 -13.57
CA GLN A 197 -21.26 15.97 -12.44
C GLN A 197 -21.79 14.73 -11.68
N ARG A 198 -22.16 13.68 -12.40
CA ARG A 198 -22.58 12.39 -11.78
C ARG A 198 -21.42 11.73 -11.04
N ALA A 199 -20.23 11.69 -11.64
CA ALA A 199 -19.01 11.17 -11.03
C ALA A 199 -18.70 11.94 -9.74
N LEU A 200 -18.70 13.27 -9.81
CA LEU A 200 -18.41 14.12 -8.65
C LEU A 200 -19.40 13.89 -7.49
N ARG A 201 -20.69 13.72 -7.80
CA ARG A 201 -21.70 13.40 -6.77
C ARG A 201 -21.49 12.04 -6.10
N ARG A 202 -20.83 11.08 -6.77
CA ARG A 202 -20.49 9.78 -6.17
C ARG A 202 -19.21 9.87 -5.30
N LEU A 203 -18.27 10.71 -5.70
CA LEU A 203 -17.03 10.94 -4.96
C LEU A 203 -17.22 11.83 -3.74
N SER A 204 -18.24 12.70 -3.72
CA SER A 204 -18.44 13.66 -2.64
C SER A 204 -19.91 13.91 -2.37
N ALA A 205 -20.31 13.81 -1.11
CA ALA A 205 -21.61 14.29 -0.64
C ALA A 205 -21.66 15.82 -0.50
N LYS A 206 -20.49 16.45 -0.37
CA LYS A 206 -20.36 17.91 -0.29
C LYS A 206 -20.49 18.52 -1.69
N ARG A 207 -21.06 19.73 -1.78
CA ARG A 207 -21.15 20.46 -3.05
C ARG A 207 -19.75 20.89 -3.51
N ARG A 208 -19.08 20.02 -4.27
CA ARG A 208 -17.81 20.33 -4.96
C ARG A 208 -18.13 20.89 -6.35
N ARG A 209 -17.23 21.74 -6.88
CA ARG A 209 -17.33 22.29 -8.23
C ARG A 209 -16.33 21.58 -9.15
N LEU A 210 -16.73 21.25 -10.38
CA LEU A 210 -15.82 20.68 -11.39
C LEU A 210 -14.60 21.57 -11.65
N GLY A 211 -14.77 22.89 -11.57
CA GLY A 211 -13.66 23.86 -11.71
C GLY A 211 -12.71 23.93 -10.51
N ALA A 212 -12.93 23.14 -9.45
CA ALA A 212 -11.93 23.04 -8.38
C ALA A 212 -10.66 22.39 -8.94
N ARG A 213 -9.50 22.81 -8.39
CA ARG A 213 -8.19 22.40 -8.90
C ARG A 213 -8.09 20.88 -9.08
N GLY A 214 -7.68 20.46 -10.26
CA GLY A 214 -7.40 19.06 -10.62
C GLY A 214 -8.62 18.19 -10.91
N ILE A 215 -9.84 18.55 -10.47
CA ILE A 215 -11.02 17.67 -10.56
C ILE A 215 -11.39 17.38 -12.02
N LEU A 216 -11.62 18.41 -12.81
CA LEU A 216 -12.06 18.22 -14.19
C LEU A 216 -11.00 17.48 -15.04
N PRO A 217 -9.72 17.89 -15.06
CA PRO A 217 -8.70 17.15 -15.81
C PRO A 217 -8.57 15.68 -15.40
N ALA A 218 -8.68 15.36 -14.12
CA ALA A 218 -8.61 13.99 -13.65
C ALA A 218 -9.79 13.14 -14.16
N LEU A 219 -11.01 13.69 -14.15
CA LEU A 219 -12.19 12.99 -14.66
C LEU A 219 -12.18 12.88 -16.19
N GLU A 220 -11.67 13.88 -16.91
CA GLU A 220 -11.48 13.82 -18.37
C GLU A 220 -10.50 12.71 -18.76
N THR A 221 -9.37 12.61 -18.06
CA THR A 221 -8.39 11.54 -18.28
C THR A 221 -9.01 10.18 -18.01
N ALA A 222 -9.68 10.03 -16.86
CA ALA A 222 -10.32 8.78 -16.47
C ALA A 222 -11.44 8.34 -17.44
N LEU A 223 -12.20 9.29 -18.02
CA LEU A 223 -13.21 8.95 -19.03
C LEU A 223 -12.58 8.40 -20.30
N LYS A 224 -11.51 9.02 -20.79
CA LYS A 224 -10.78 8.56 -22.00
C LYS A 224 -10.21 7.16 -21.80
N GLU A 225 -9.62 6.89 -20.65
CA GLU A 225 -9.09 5.57 -20.32
C GLU A 225 -10.20 4.52 -20.23
N ALA A 226 -11.33 4.85 -19.58
CA ALA A 226 -12.48 3.95 -19.49
C ALA A 226 -13.10 3.64 -20.87
N GLU A 227 -13.09 4.57 -21.81
CA GLU A 227 -13.55 4.36 -23.19
C GLU A 227 -12.59 3.47 -23.99
N GLN A 228 -11.28 3.55 -23.74
CA GLN A 228 -10.29 2.69 -24.38
C GLN A 228 -10.38 1.25 -23.87
N GLU A 229 -10.51 1.05 -22.54
CA GLU A 229 -10.67 -0.29 -21.96
C GLU A 229 -11.98 -0.97 -22.38
N GLY A 230 -13.04 -0.22 -22.64
CA GLY A 230 -14.32 -0.74 -23.11
C GLY A 230 -14.39 -1.05 -24.61
N ALA A 231 -13.36 -0.68 -25.38
CA ALA A 231 -13.26 -0.89 -26.82
C ALA A 231 -12.42 -2.13 -27.21
N GLU A 232 -11.71 -2.71 -26.26
CA GLU A 232 -10.95 -3.97 -26.42
C GLU A 232 -11.81 -5.18 -26.09
#